data_041525ebef3486af7c80efa03e497d47
#
_entry.id   041525ebef3486af7c80efa03e497d47
#
_cell.length_a   1.000
_cell.length_b   1.000
_cell.length_c   1.000
_cell.angle_alpha   90.00
_cell.angle_beta   90.00
_cell.angle_gamma   90.00
#
_symmetry.space_group_name_H-M   'P 1'
#
loop_
_entity.id
_entity.type
_entity.pdbx_description
1 polymer ?
#
loop_
_entity_poly.entity_id
_entity_poly.type
_entity_poly.pdbx_seq_one_letter_code
_entity_poly.pdbx_strand_id
1 'polypeptide(L)'
;MRAFHRKSVILALAVSSVAFLHAQKSPLLVQFVKGNIADKTAAIREAGEEEKSALAEKGLDFLDANSELLSDDRDLSALGVVSVLSLSSSQPQNGVILEKLISVFKKCADTNVRTVILDKLPDFAQDEEGRAKVRALVEEFLSSDENKSVSLIKNSFGALGKIGNQESLAFVFEQYVTNEQQNLADDMGQSLVTLMNLYPDESLRLISSSEISKISKIFDLVSKSSKITKNYQMDVVETALSQTLITMENQQDFSEKNVRFQLRLVEFIAKEKWAHATDLVAQNFSVAKKEYGENVLSEEDFIQTIRFTAALKSSKISAALSDCLARFNGMVDKESHPSEQIVLALINSLGDLGDKTAFDNLLYVTYLDYSDEVVTAARVALASLKW
;
A
#
# COMPACT_ATOMS: atom_id res chain seq x y z
N MET A 1 17.54 -11.34 99.54
CA MET A 1 18.54 -11.04 98.50
C MET A 1 18.39 -12.01 97.38
N ARG A 2 18.24 -11.49 96.16
CA ARG A 2 18.24 -12.13 94.86
C ARG A 2 17.11 -13.13 94.54
N ALA A 3 16.09 -12.58 93.94
CA ALA A 3 15.04 -13.27 93.19
C ALA A 3 15.59 -13.83 91.92
N PHE A 4 15.32 -15.09 91.64
CA PHE A 4 15.54 -15.70 90.35
C PHE A 4 14.19 -15.88 89.64
N HIS A 5 13.99 -15.06 88.63
CA HIS A 5 12.84 -15.21 87.73
C HIS A 5 13.12 -16.34 86.73
N ARG A 6 12.39 -17.42 86.83
CA ARG A 6 12.28 -18.45 85.82
C ARG A 6 11.34 -17.93 84.72
N LYS A 7 11.89 -17.56 83.56
CA LYS A 7 11.12 -17.37 82.38
C LYS A 7 10.85 -18.73 81.72
N SER A 8 9.60 -19.13 81.75
CA SER A 8 9.12 -20.28 80.99
C SER A 8 9.10 -19.90 79.51
N VAL A 9 9.95 -20.53 78.72
CA VAL A 9 9.93 -20.46 77.28
C VAL A 9 8.89 -21.46 76.77
N ILE A 10 7.72 -21.00 76.36
CA ILE A 10 6.74 -21.81 75.67
C ILE A 10 7.25 -21.91 74.22
N LEU A 11 7.78 -23.07 73.84
CA LEU A 11 8.14 -23.43 72.51
C LEU A 11 6.86 -23.74 71.73
N ALA A 12 6.32 -22.74 71.04
CA ALA A 12 5.23 -22.97 70.07
C ALA A 12 5.79 -23.72 68.89
N LEU A 13 5.56 -25.01 68.81
CA LEU A 13 5.71 -25.82 67.63
C LEU A 13 4.66 -25.34 66.60
N ALA A 14 5.07 -24.43 65.72
CA ALA A 14 4.35 -24.15 64.54
C ALA A 14 4.47 -25.40 63.64
N VAL A 15 3.47 -26.26 63.70
CA VAL A 15 3.23 -27.26 62.67
C VAL A 15 2.87 -26.50 61.44
N SER A 16 3.87 -26.20 60.61
CA SER A 16 3.66 -25.81 59.22
C SER A 16 3.04 -27.02 58.52
N SER A 17 1.71 -27.02 58.51
CA SER A 17 0.95 -27.80 57.51
C SER A 17 1.35 -27.29 56.14
N VAL A 18 2.37 -27.91 55.57
CA VAL A 18 2.60 -27.89 54.14
C VAL A 18 1.37 -28.58 53.58
N ALA A 19 0.38 -27.76 53.25
CA ALA A 19 -0.70 -28.17 52.40
C ALA A 19 -0.03 -28.55 51.10
N PHE A 20 0.22 -29.84 50.89
CA PHE A 20 0.32 -30.41 49.57
C PHE A 20 -1.02 -30.11 48.89
N LEU A 21 -1.11 -28.94 48.25
CA LEU A 21 -2.05 -28.73 47.19
C LEU A 21 -1.72 -29.81 46.16
N HIS A 22 -2.36 -30.95 46.29
CA HIS A 22 -2.61 -31.80 45.14
C HIS A 22 -3.36 -30.88 44.19
N ALA A 23 -2.65 -30.34 43.20
CA ALA A 23 -3.26 -29.66 42.11
C ALA A 23 -4.20 -30.70 41.50
N GLN A 24 -5.48 -30.61 41.88
CA GLN A 24 -6.53 -31.44 41.31
C GLN A 24 -6.50 -31.12 39.83
N LYS A 25 -5.99 -32.07 39.02
CA LYS A 25 -5.90 -31.87 37.56
C LYS A 25 -7.28 -31.43 37.14
N SER A 26 -7.37 -30.26 36.50
CA SER A 26 -8.62 -29.74 36.02
C SER A 26 -9.38 -30.85 35.29
N PRO A 27 -10.68 -30.99 35.49
CA PRO A 27 -11.50 -31.94 34.76
C PRO A 27 -11.31 -31.81 33.24
N LEU A 28 -11.17 -30.58 32.72
CA LEU A 28 -10.94 -30.30 31.31
C LEU A 28 -9.55 -30.77 30.82
N LEU A 29 -8.52 -30.64 31.67
CA LEU A 29 -7.21 -31.21 31.36
C LEU A 29 -7.26 -32.74 31.26
N VAL A 30 -8.03 -33.42 32.13
CA VAL A 30 -8.22 -34.88 32.09
C VAL A 30 -8.97 -35.25 30.82
N GLN A 31 -10.04 -34.54 30.45
CA GLN A 31 -10.79 -34.69 29.22
C GLN A 31 -9.89 -34.53 27.99
N PHE A 32 -9.08 -33.46 27.98
CA PHE A 32 -8.12 -33.20 26.89
C PHE A 32 -7.10 -34.34 26.74
N VAL A 33 -6.51 -34.83 27.83
CA VAL A 33 -5.44 -35.85 27.77
C VAL A 33 -5.99 -37.22 27.38
N LYS A 34 -7.13 -37.65 27.96
CA LYS A 34 -7.69 -38.99 27.79
C LYS A 34 -8.71 -39.12 26.67
N GLY A 35 -9.34 -38.04 26.25
CA GLY A 35 -10.38 -37.99 25.25
C GLY A 35 -9.87 -38.17 23.81
N ASN A 36 -10.80 -38.42 22.91
CA ASN A 36 -10.56 -38.37 21.46
C ASN A 36 -10.33 -36.92 20.97
N ILE A 37 -10.16 -36.69 19.66
CA ILE A 37 -9.89 -35.39 19.10
C ILE A 37 -11.05 -34.39 19.33
N ALA A 38 -12.30 -34.86 19.20
CA ALA A 38 -13.49 -34.06 19.48
C ALA A 38 -13.55 -33.64 20.98
N ASP A 39 -13.21 -34.56 21.91
CA ASP A 39 -13.15 -34.24 23.34
C ASP A 39 -12.07 -33.22 23.66
N LYS A 40 -10.91 -33.25 22.99
CA LYS A 40 -9.84 -32.25 23.12
C LYS A 40 -10.33 -30.88 22.67
N THR A 41 -11.03 -30.82 21.54
CA THR A 41 -11.63 -29.59 21.01
C THR A 41 -12.67 -29.02 21.98
N ALA A 42 -13.54 -29.85 22.55
CA ALA A 42 -14.54 -29.46 23.52
C ALA A 42 -13.88 -28.90 24.79
N ALA A 43 -12.85 -29.57 25.31
CA ALA A 43 -12.12 -29.14 26.50
C ALA A 43 -11.53 -27.71 26.33
N ILE A 44 -10.98 -27.36 25.16
CA ILE A 44 -10.48 -26.01 24.90
C ILE A 44 -11.63 -24.99 24.85
N ARG A 45 -12.75 -25.34 24.21
CA ARG A 45 -13.93 -24.45 24.07
C ARG A 45 -14.58 -24.14 25.42
N GLU A 46 -14.65 -25.12 26.31
CA GLU A 46 -15.30 -25.03 27.61
C GLU A 46 -14.39 -24.40 28.69
N ALA A 47 -13.08 -24.30 28.43
CA ALA A 47 -12.11 -23.75 29.34
C ALA A 47 -12.32 -22.24 29.60
N GLY A 48 -12.18 -21.82 30.86
CA GLY A 48 -12.08 -20.41 31.22
C GLY A 48 -10.76 -19.78 30.75
N GLU A 49 -10.70 -18.46 30.72
CA GLU A 49 -9.59 -17.70 30.14
C GLU A 49 -8.19 -18.12 30.63
N GLU A 50 -8.05 -18.43 31.92
CA GLU A 50 -6.76 -18.81 32.52
C GLU A 50 -6.26 -20.18 32.06
N GLU A 51 -7.17 -21.14 31.80
CA GLU A 51 -6.84 -22.51 31.40
C GLU A 51 -6.82 -22.70 29.89
N LYS A 52 -7.57 -21.85 29.17
CA LYS A 52 -7.82 -21.96 27.73
C LYS A 52 -6.54 -21.94 26.90
N SER A 53 -5.66 -20.95 27.17
CA SER A 53 -4.38 -20.83 26.47
C SER A 53 -3.47 -22.03 26.75
N ALA A 54 -3.41 -22.53 27.98
CA ALA A 54 -2.60 -23.71 28.32
C ALA A 54 -3.09 -25.00 27.63
N LEU A 55 -4.42 -25.17 27.49
CA LEU A 55 -5.00 -26.28 26.74
C LEU A 55 -4.78 -26.11 25.23
N ALA A 56 -4.85 -24.87 24.73
CA ALA A 56 -4.57 -24.53 23.33
C ALA A 56 -3.11 -24.87 22.93
N GLU A 57 -2.13 -24.56 23.80
CA GLU A 57 -0.74 -24.97 23.58
C GLU A 57 -0.58 -26.48 23.48
N LYS A 58 -1.28 -27.24 24.35
CA LYS A 58 -1.30 -28.72 24.25
C LYS A 58 -1.97 -29.21 22.96
N GLY A 59 -2.96 -28.46 22.47
CA GLY A 59 -3.56 -28.69 21.17
C GLY A 59 -2.56 -28.53 20.03
N LEU A 60 -1.71 -27.50 20.07
CA LEU A 60 -0.61 -27.33 19.12
C LEU A 60 0.41 -28.46 19.21
N ASP A 61 0.81 -28.88 20.41
CA ASP A 61 1.72 -30.01 20.61
C ASP A 61 1.16 -31.31 20.00
N PHE A 62 -0.14 -31.52 20.15
CA PHE A 62 -0.83 -32.66 19.56
C PHE A 62 -0.85 -32.57 18.02
N LEU A 63 -1.13 -31.40 17.45
CA LEU A 63 -1.12 -31.16 16.02
C LEU A 63 0.27 -31.35 15.43
N ASP A 64 1.31 -30.80 16.06
CA ASP A 64 2.69 -30.91 15.61
C ASP A 64 3.16 -32.37 15.53
N ALA A 65 2.68 -33.20 16.46
CA ALA A 65 3.01 -34.61 16.52
C ALA A 65 2.18 -35.48 15.57
N ASN A 66 1.00 -35.06 15.11
CA ASN A 66 0.04 -35.90 14.40
C ASN A 66 -0.45 -35.37 13.05
N SER A 67 -0.07 -34.15 12.65
CA SER A 67 -0.60 -33.47 11.45
C SER A 67 -0.35 -34.24 10.15
N GLU A 68 0.79 -34.91 10.03
CA GLU A 68 1.13 -35.72 8.85
C GLU A 68 0.30 -37.01 8.73
N LEU A 69 -0.17 -37.51 9.87
CA LEU A 69 -0.92 -38.78 9.93
C LEU A 69 -2.44 -38.58 9.71
N LEU A 70 -2.93 -37.35 9.91
CA LEU A 70 -4.36 -37.05 10.00
C LEU A 70 -4.75 -35.92 9.05
N SER A 71 -4.12 -35.83 7.87
CA SER A 71 -4.24 -34.69 6.95
C SER A 71 -5.66 -34.36 6.49
N ASP A 72 -6.58 -35.32 6.45
CA ASP A 72 -7.96 -35.16 5.96
C ASP A 72 -9.02 -35.29 7.08
N ASP A 73 -8.61 -35.29 8.35
CA ASP A 73 -9.51 -35.47 9.49
C ASP A 73 -10.17 -34.13 9.89
N ARG A 74 -11.51 -34.08 9.83
CA ARG A 74 -12.29 -32.89 10.19
C ARG A 74 -12.15 -32.51 11.68
N ASP A 75 -12.04 -33.51 12.55
CA ASP A 75 -11.89 -33.26 13.99
C ASP A 75 -10.51 -32.68 14.29
N LEU A 76 -9.47 -33.10 13.55
CA LEU A 76 -8.13 -32.52 13.63
C LEU A 76 -8.10 -31.07 13.14
N SER A 77 -8.77 -30.78 12.03
CA SER A 77 -8.96 -29.41 11.54
C SER A 77 -9.64 -28.53 12.59
N ALA A 78 -10.74 -29.03 13.19
CA ALA A 78 -11.46 -28.31 14.25
C ALA A 78 -10.59 -28.07 15.49
N LEU A 79 -9.82 -29.08 15.92
CA LEU A 79 -8.87 -28.95 17.03
C LEU A 79 -7.81 -27.89 16.70
N GLY A 80 -7.27 -27.92 15.48
CA GLY A 80 -6.26 -26.97 15.02
C GLY A 80 -6.74 -25.51 15.06
N VAL A 81 -7.89 -25.26 14.45
CA VAL A 81 -8.51 -23.92 14.43
C VAL A 81 -8.78 -23.42 15.85
N VAL A 82 -9.40 -24.26 16.71
CA VAL A 82 -9.73 -23.85 18.10
C VAL A 82 -8.47 -23.63 18.90
N SER A 83 -7.45 -24.48 18.75
CA SER A 83 -6.16 -24.30 19.46
C SER A 83 -5.53 -22.96 19.09
N VAL A 84 -5.35 -22.69 17.79
CA VAL A 84 -4.70 -21.45 17.35
C VAL A 84 -5.48 -20.20 17.78
N LEU A 85 -6.81 -20.19 17.63
CA LEU A 85 -7.64 -19.04 18.03
C LEU A 85 -7.68 -18.80 19.55
N SER A 86 -7.43 -19.84 20.36
CA SER A 86 -7.46 -19.76 21.82
C SER A 86 -6.10 -19.43 22.45
N LEU A 87 -5.04 -19.26 21.66
CA LEU A 87 -3.74 -18.81 22.15
C LEU A 87 -3.79 -17.34 22.57
N SER A 88 -3.07 -17.02 23.64
CA SER A 88 -2.87 -15.65 24.12
C SER A 88 -1.43 -15.20 23.88
N SER A 89 -1.26 -14.05 23.24
CA SER A 89 0.06 -13.42 23.00
C SER A 89 0.60 -12.64 24.19
N SER A 90 -0.11 -12.59 25.30
CA SER A 90 0.31 -11.89 26.53
C SER A 90 1.22 -12.72 27.45
N GLN A 91 1.68 -13.89 27.02
CA GLN A 91 2.48 -14.80 27.83
C GLN A 91 3.99 -14.66 27.59
N PRO A 92 4.84 -14.91 28.61
CA PRO A 92 6.30 -14.79 28.47
C PRO A 92 6.94 -15.85 27.57
N GLN A 93 6.18 -16.81 27.05
CA GLN A 93 6.65 -17.91 26.19
C GLN A 93 6.31 -17.71 24.69
N ASN A 94 6.05 -16.49 24.26
CA ASN A 94 5.64 -16.21 22.88
C ASN A 94 6.59 -16.78 21.83
N GLY A 95 7.91 -16.74 22.05
CA GLY A 95 8.89 -17.33 21.13
C GLY A 95 8.74 -18.84 20.95
N VAL A 96 8.40 -19.59 22.01
CA VAL A 96 8.17 -21.03 21.93
C VAL A 96 6.88 -21.34 21.17
N ILE A 97 5.82 -20.56 21.43
CA ILE A 97 4.53 -20.70 20.72
C ILE A 97 4.73 -20.35 19.22
N LEU A 98 5.49 -19.32 18.92
CA LEU A 98 5.81 -18.94 17.54
C LEU A 98 6.47 -20.09 16.78
N GLU A 99 7.48 -20.74 17.35
CA GLU A 99 8.15 -21.88 16.72
C GLU A 99 7.17 -23.05 16.50
N LYS A 100 6.27 -23.32 17.44
CA LYS A 100 5.22 -24.35 17.29
C LYS A 100 4.25 -23.99 16.16
N LEU A 101 3.80 -22.74 16.07
CA LEU A 101 2.93 -22.28 15.00
C LEU A 101 3.60 -22.44 13.62
N ILE A 102 4.88 -22.08 13.52
CA ILE A 102 5.67 -22.26 12.30
C ILE A 102 5.79 -23.75 11.94
N SER A 103 6.07 -24.61 12.93
CA SER A 103 6.18 -26.05 12.71
C SER A 103 4.86 -26.66 12.22
N VAL A 104 3.75 -26.34 12.89
CA VAL A 104 2.41 -26.81 12.51
C VAL A 104 2.04 -26.30 11.12
N PHE A 105 2.31 -25.03 10.80
CA PHE A 105 2.05 -24.49 9.46
C PHE A 105 2.77 -25.26 8.36
N LYS A 106 4.02 -25.64 8.58
CA LYS A 106 4.83 -26.40 7.59
C LYS A 106 4.35 -27.83 7.41
N LYS A 107 3.89 -28.48 8.48
CA LYS A 107 3.49 -29.90 8.47
C LYS A 107 2.01 -30.12 8.11
N CYS A 108 1.13 -29.21 8.52
CA CYS A 108 -0.31 -29.34 8.36
C CYS A 108 -0.75 -28.91 6.97
N ALA A 109 -1.39 -29.81 6.21
CA ALA A 109 -1.95 -29.49 4.89
C ALA A 109 -3.34 -28.81 4.95
N ASP A 110 -4.02 -28.83 6.12
CA ASP A 110 -5.36 -28.27 6.25
C ASP A 110 -5.39 -26.75 6.06
N THR A 111 -6.18 -26.30 5.07
CA THR A 111 -6.30 -24.90 4.69
C THR A 111 -6.83 -24.02 5.83
N ASN A 112 -7.77 -24.51 6.64
CA ASN A 112 -8.38 -23.71 7.70
C ASN A 112 -7.37 -23.47 8.84
N VAL A 113 -6.64 -24.52 9.21
CA VAL A 113 -5.59 -24.44 10.23
C VAL A 113 -4.48 -23.49 9.78
N ARG A 114 -3.97 -23.66 8.56
CA ARG A 114 -2.94 -22.76 7.99
C ARG A 114 -3.42 -21.30 7.92
N THR A 115 -4.70 -21.08 7.56
CA THR A 115 -5.28 -19.74 7.47
C THR A 115 -5.30 -19.03 8.82
N VAL A 116 -5.75 -19.69 9.89
CA VAL A 116 -5.78 -19.08 11.24
C VAL A 116 -4.37 -18.92 11.82
N ILE A 117 -3.43 -19.79 11.47
CA ILE A 117 -2.02 -19.62 11.85
C ILE A 117 -1.46 -18.35 11.22
N LEU A 118 -1.63 -18.13 9.91
CA LEU A 118 -1.15 -16.94 9.23
C LEU A 118 -1.70 -15.63 9.84
N ASP A 119 -2.96 -15.63 10.27
CA ASP A 119 -3.55 -14.46 10.94
C ASP A 119 -2.93 -14.21 12.32
N LYS A 120 -2.57 -15.28 13.04
CA LYS A 120 -2.04 -15.21 14.40
C LYS A 120 -0.52 -15.03 14.50
N LEU A 121 0.25 -15.48 13.51
CA LEU A 121 1.72 -15.39 13.53
C LEU A 121 2.27 -13.98 13.89
N PRO A 122 1.72 -12.88 13.35
CA PRO A 122 2.18 -11.54 13.72
C PRO A 122 2.05 -11.21 15.22
N ASP A 123 1.01 -11.73 15.89
CA ASP A 123 0.75 -11.45 17.31
C ASP A 123 1.83 -12.07 18.23
N PHE A 124 2.49 -13.13 17.77
CA PHE A 124 3.54 -13.84 18.49
C PHE A 124 4.97 -13.43 18.08
N ALA A 125 5.12 -12.73 16.95
CA ALA A 125 6.37 -12.21 16.45
C ALA A 125 6.70 -10.84 17.07
N GLN A 126 6.99 -10.80 18.38
CA GLN A 126 7.14 -9.55 19.13
C GLN A 126 8.50 -8.88 18.95
N ASP A 127 9.55 -9.65 18.72
CA ASP A 127 10.91 -9.16 18.45
C ASP A 127 11.26 -9.25 16.95
N GLU A 128 12.39 -8.67 16.59
CA GLU A 128 12.82 -8.66 15.18
C GLU A 128 13.23 -10.04 14.67
N GLU A 129 13.77 -10.91 15.53
CA GLU A 129 14.09 -12.28 15.15
C GLU A 129 12.83 -13.07 14.80
N GLY A 130 11.79 -12.98 15.63
CA GLY A 130 10.48 -13.60 15.38
C GLY A 130 9.82 -13.06 14.11
N ARG A 131 9.84 -11.72 13.92
CA ARG A 131 9.33 -11.09 12.70
C ARG A 131 10.06 -11.58 11.45
N ALA A 132 11.39 -11.66 11.50
CA ALA A 132 12.19 -12.16 10.38
C ALA A 132 11.83 -13.62 10.01
N LYS A 133 11.63 -14.49 11.02
CA LYS A 133 11.20 -15.87 10.79
C LYS A 133 9.82 -15.95 10.12
N VAL A 134 8.87 -15.12 10.57
CA VAL A 134 7.53 -15.10 9.98
C VAL A 134 7.55 -14.53 8.57
N ARG A 135 8.30 -13.45 8.31
CA ARG A 135 8.47 -12.89 6.96
C ARG A 135 9.02 -13.95 6.01
N ALA A 136 10.13 -14.59 6.39
CA ALA A 136 10.74 -15.65 5.57
C ALA A 136 9.77 -16.80 5.28
N LEU A 137 9.02 -17.26 6.29
CA LEU A 137 8.02 -18.31 6.13
C LEU A 137 6.93 -17.91 5.11
N VAL A 138 6.40 -16.70 5.26
CA VAL A 138 5.28 -16.22 4.43
C VAL A 138 5.73 -15.95 3.00
N GLU A 139 6.89 -15.35 2.81
CA GLU A 139 7.47 -15.07 1.48
C GLU A 139 7.85 -16.37 0.75
N GLU A 140 8.45 -17.35 1.46
CA GLU A 140 8.71 -18.68 0.94
C GLU A 140 7.40 -19.39 0.51
N PHE A 141 6.39 -19.33 1.38
CA PHE A 141 5.08 -19.90 1.08
C PHE A 141 4.44 -19.25 -0.14
N LEU A 142 4.41 -17.92 -0.22
CA LEU A 142 3.84 -17.19 -1.37
C LEU A 142 4.58 -17.49 -2.67
N SER A 143 5.89 -17.71 -2.61
CA SER A 143 6.74 -18.00 -3.76
C SER A 143 6.73 -19.48 -4.19
N SER A 144 6.24 -20.39 -3.35
CA SER A 144 6.21 -21.82 -3.65
C SER A 144 5.19 -22.17 -4.75
N ASP A 145 5.36 -23.32 -5.40
CA ASP A 145 4.43 -23.86 -6.42
C ASP A 145 3.20 -24.55 -5.82
N GLU A 146 3.00 -24.50 -4.50
CA GLU A 146 1.84 -25.10 -3.86
C GLU A 146 0.53 -24.48 -4.38
N ASN A 147 -0.51 -25.31 -4.50
CA ASN A 147 -1.84 -24.81 -4.81
C ASN A 147 -2.42 -24.08 -3.58
N LYS A 148 -2.45 -22.76 -3.65
CA LYS A 148 -2.86 -21.87 -2.55
C LYS A 148 -4.32 -21.48 -2.69
N SER A 149 -5.09 -21.68 -1.62
CA SER A 149 -6.44 -21.11 -1.55
C SER A 149 -6.38 -19.58 -1.44
N VAL A 150 -7.44 -18.91 -1.90
CA VAL A 150 -7.57 -17.44 -1.79
C VAL A 150 -7.39 -16.96 -0.36
N SER A 151 -7.94 -17.69 0.63
CA SER A 151 -7.81 -17.33 2.05
C SER A 151 -6.36 -17.38 2.55
N LEU A 152 -5.59 -18.38 2.14
CA LEU A 152 -4.17 -18.47 2.49
C LEU A 152 -3.38 -17.30 1.92
N ILE A 153 -3.60 -16.95 0.65
CA ILE A 153 -2.92 -15.82 0.01
C ILE A 153 -3.28 -14.50 0.72
N LYS A 154 -4.57 -14.26 0.98
CA LYS A 154 -5.04 -13.05 1.69
C LYS A 154 -4.40 -12.91 3.05
N ASN A 155 -4.41 -13.97 3.88
CA ASN A 155 -3.84 -13.92 5.22
C ASN A 155 -2.31 -13.80 5.20
N SER A 156 -1.66 -14.36 4.19
CA SER A 156 -0.22 -14.15 3.97
C SER A 156 0.13 -12.68 3.73
N PHE A 157 -0.58 -12.01 2.82
CA PHE A 157 -0.39 -10.56 2.62
C PHE A 157 -0.78 -9.76 3.85
N GLY A 158 -1.86 -10.14 4.55
CA GLY A 158 -2.24 -9.53 5.82
C GLY A 158 -1.15 -9.63 6.89
N ALA A 159 -0.47 -10.76 6.99
CA ALA A 159 0.66 -10.96 7.89
C ALA A 159 1.84 -10.05 7.50
N LEU A 160 2.24 -10.03 6.22
CA LEU A 160 3.30 -9.14 5.73
C LEU A 160 2.97 -7.66 5.95
N GLY A 161 1.72 -7.25 5.77
CA GLY A 161 1.28 -5.88 6.07
C GLY A 161 1.46 -5.47 7.53
N LYS A 162 1.34 -6.44 8.49
CA LYS A 162 1.50 -6.18 9.93
C LYS A 162 2.96 -6.12 10.39
N ILE A 163 3.85 -6.95 9.82
CA ILE A 163 5.22 -7.14 10.32
C ILE A 163 6.31 -6.99 9.26
N GLY A 164 5.93 -6.62 8.03
CA GLY A 164 6.88 -6.48 6.91
C GLY A 164 7.90 -5.37 7.15
N ASN A 165 9.02 -5.48 6.46
CA ASN A 165 10.11 -4.51 6.38
C ASN A 165 10.23 -3.95 4.96
N GLN A 166 11.34 -3.26 4.65
CA GLN A 166 11.58 -2.71 3.30
C GLN A 166 11.69 -3.81 2.23
N GLU A 167 12.26 -4.96 2.56
CA GLU A 167 12.35 -6.10 1.64
C GLU A 167 10.96 -6.69 1.38
N SER A 168 10.13 -6.83 2.42
CA SER A 168 8.74 -7.23 2.28
C SER A 168 7.92 -6.24 1.47
N LEU A 169 8.19 -4.91 1.58
CA LEU A 169 7.56 -3.90 0.71
C LEU A 169 7.89 -4.19 -0.76
N ALA A 170 9.16 -4.41 -1.10
CA ALA A 170 9.57 -4.71 -2.47
C ALA A 170 8.91 -6.00 -2.99
N PHE A 171 8.85 -7.04 -2.15
CA PHE A 171 8.18 -8.30 -2.48
C PHE A 171 6.67 -8.10 -2.74
N VAL A 172 5.95 -7.45 -1.83
CA VAL A 172 4.50 -7.19 -1.95
C VAL A 172 4.20 -6.28 -3.14
N PHE A 173 5.05 -5.27 -3.38
CA PHE A 173 4.95 -4.39 -4.55
C PHE A 173 5.00 -5.20 -5.85
N GLU A 174 6.01 -6.07 -6.00
CA GLU A 174 6.16 -6.89 -7.22
C GLU A 174 4.99 -7.87 -7.38
N GLN A 175 4.56 -8.53 -6.31
CA GLN A 175 3.39 -9.41 -6.33
C GLN A 175 2.12 -8.66 -6.72
N TYR A 176 1.90 -7.45 -6.20
CA TYR A 176 0.72 -6.65 -6.53
C TYR A 176 0.70 -6.22 -8.01
N VAL A 177 1.83 -5.70 -8.53
CA VAL A 177 1.86 -5.18 -9.89
C VAL A 177 1.85 -6.27 -10.97
N THR A 178 2.27 -7.49 -10.63
CA THR A 178 2.23 -8.67 -11.53
C THR A 178 0.93 -9.47 -11.40
N ASN A 179 0.15 -9.24 -10.33
CA ASN A 179 -1.07 -10.00 -10.10
C ASN A 179 -2.13 -9.73 -11.18
N GLU A 180 -2.71 -10.82 -11.69
CA GLU A 180 -3.82 -10.79 -12.65
C GLU A 180 -5.17 -11.19 -12.02
N GLN A 181 -5.16 -11.66 -10.77
CA GLN A 181 -6.36 -12.14 -10.07
C GLN A 181 -7.07 -10.98 -9.36
N GLN A 182 -8.20 -10.53 -9.90
CA GLN A 182 -8.96 -9.40 -9.36
C GLN A 182 -9.45 -9.63 -7.91
N ASN A 183 -9.78 -10.87 -7.53
CA ASN A 183 -10.24 -11.21 -6.19
C ASN A 183 -9.18 -11.10 -5.09
N LEU A 184 -7.91 -10.93 -5.44
CA LEU A 184 -6.79 -10.71 -4.51
C LEU A 184 -6.30 -9.26 -4.48
N ALA A 185 -6.66 -8.47 -5.49
CA ALA A 185 -6.13 -7.11 -5.68
C ALA A 185 -6.38 -6.20 -4.46
N ASP A 186 -7.56 -6.30 -3.84
CA ASP A 186 -7.92 -5.44 -2.71
C ASP A 186 -7.08 -5.78 -1.45
N ASP A 187 -6.92 -7.07 -1.13
CA ASP A 187 -6.18 -7.50 0.06
C ASP A 187 -4.67 -7.24 -0.09
N MET A 188 -4.12 -7.54 -1.27
CA MET A 188 -2.73 -7.22 -1.62
C MET A 188 -2.49 -5.70 -1.59
N GLY A 189 -3.41 -4.93 -2.17
CA GLY A 189 -3.36 -3.47 -2.19
C GLY A 189 -3.41 -2.85 -0.79
N GLN A 190 -4.23 -3.40 0.13
CA GLN A 190 -4.26 -2.93 1.51
C GLN A 190 -2.94 -3.17 2.24
N SER A 191 -2.34 -4.34 2.06
CA SER A 191 -1.04 -4.68 2.63
C SER A 191 0.07 -3.80 2.05
N LEU A 192 0.05 -3.58 0.73
CA LEU A 192 0.98 -2.68 0.05
C LEU A 192 0.87 -1.24 0.58
N VAL A 193 -0.34 -0.70 0.66
CA VAL A 193 -0.58 0.66 1.21
C VAL A 193 -0.07 0.78 2.65
N THR A 194 -0.24 -0.26 3.46
CA THR A 194 0.28 -0.26 4.84
C THR A 194 1.81 -0.17 4.84
N LEU A 195 2.48 -0.98 4.03
CA LEU A 195 3.94 -0.97 3.91
C LEU A 195 4.48 0.32 3.28
N MET A 196 3.80 0.87 2.27
CA MET A 196 4.14 2.16 1.66
C MET A 196 4.11 3.31 2.69
N ASN A 197 3.13 3.32 3.60
CA ASN A 197 3.06 4.32 4.67
C ASN A 197 4.18 4.14 5.71
N LEU A 198 4.66 2.92 5.94
CA LEU A 198 5.77 2.64 6.86
C LEU A 198 7.13 2.97 6.23
N TYR A 199 7.26 2.80 4.92
CA TYR A 199 8.52 2.96 4.17
C TYR A 199 8.32 3.87 2.94
N PRO A 200 7.97 5.15 3.13
CA PRO A 200 7.62 6.05 2.02
C PRO A 200 8.78 6.24 1.04
N ASP A 201 10.00 6.48 1.52
CA ASP A 201 11.17 6.73 0.66
C ASP A 201 11.49 5.50 -0.21
N GLU A 202 11.39 4.30 0.36
CA GLU A 202 11.63 3.07 -0.38
C GLU A 202 10.56 2.83 -1.44
N SER A 203 9.29 3.14 -1.15
CA SER A 203 8.24 3.01 -2.16
C SER A 203 8.39 4.00 -3.31
N LEU A 204 8.82 5.26 -3.04
CA LEU A 204 9.15 6.21 -4.11
C LEU A 204 10.33 5.72 -4.95
N ARG A 205 11.34 5.10 -4.33
CA ARG A 205 12.47 4.48 -5.02
C ARG A 205 12.03 3.33 -5.93
N LEU A 206 11.14 2.46 -5.45
CA LEU A 206 10.58 1.37 -6.27
C LEU A 206 9.80 1.91 -7.47
N ILE A 207 8.99 2.95 -7.28
CA ILE A 207 8.23 3.60 -8.35
C ILE A 207 9.19 4.21 -9.38
N SER A 208 10.22 4.94 -8.93
CA SER A 208 11.19 5.61 -9.83
C SER A 208 12.07 4.65 -10.63
N SER A 209 12.09 3.37 -10.29
CA SER A 209 12.82 2.33 -11.02
C SER A 209 11.92 1.36 -11.79
N SER A 210 10.60 1.58 -11.77
CA SER A 210 9.62 0.68 -12.35
C SER A 210 9.25 1.06 -13.78
N GLU A 211 8.73 0.09 -14.53
CA GLU A 211 8.10 0.30 -15.85
C GLU A 211 6.76 1.03 -15.73
N ILE A 212 6.38 1.78 -16.76
CA ILE A 212 5.13 2.57 -16.78
C ILE A 212 3.89 1.72 -16.49
N SER A 213 3.85 0.47 -16.96
CA SER A 213 2.75 -0.46 -16.72
C SER A 213 2.56 -0.77 -15.21
N LYS A 214 3.65 -0.94 -14.48
CA LYS A 214 3.66 -1.16 -13.03
C LYS A 214 3.28 0.12 -12.27
N ILE A 215 3.86 1.25 -12.67
CA ILE A 215 3.55 2.58 -12.10
C ILE A 215 2.06 2.90 -12.24
N SER A 216 1.45 2.57 -13.38
CA SER A 216 0.01 2.80 -13.61
C SER A 216 -0.87 2.04 -12.60
N LYS A 217 -0.54 0.78 -12.27
CA LYS A 217 -1.25 0.01 -11.24
C LYS A 217 -1.11 0.64 -9.85
N ILE A 218 0.09 1.14 -9.51
CA ILE A 218 0.34 1.82 -8.24
C ILE A 218 -0.43 3.15 -8.16
N PHE A 219 -0.45 3.93 -9.25
CA PHE A 219 -1.26 5.14 -9.32
C PHE A 219 -2.75 4.85 -9.09
N ASP A 220 -3.29 3.80 -9.72
CA ASP A 220 -4.68 3.39 -9.53
C ASP A 220 -5.00 2.99 -8.09
N LEU A 221 -4.07 2.37 -7.38
CA LEU A 221 -4.19 2.04 -5.96
C LEU A 221 -4.13 3.29 -5.08
N VAL A 222 -3.11 4.11 -5.26
CA VAL A 222 -2.81 5.27 -4.42
C VAL A 222 -3.85 6.38 -4.59
N SER A 223 -4.28 6.66 -5.83
CA SER A 223 -5.26 7.70 -6.13
C SER A 223 -6.64 7.45 -5.50
N LYS A 224 -6.98 6.19 -5.22
CA LYS A 224 -8.26 5.79 -4.60
C LYS A 224 -8.14 5.53 -3.09
N SER A 225 -6.94 5.46 -2.55
CA SER A 225 -6.73 5.09 -1.15
C SER A 225 -6.99 6.26 -0.20
N SER A 226 -7.92 6.07 0.73
CA SER A 226 -8.15 7.01 1.84
C SER A 226 -7.15 6.84 3.00
N LYS A 227 -6.31 5.79 2.97
CA LYS A 227 -5.33 5.48 4.01
C LYS A 227 -3.97 6.16 3.77
N ILE A 228 -3.77 6.76 2.60
CA ILE A 228 -2.56 7.50 2.24
C ILE A 228 -2.80 8.98 2.46
N THR A 229 -1.87 9.67 3.13
CA THR A 229 -1.96 11.12 3.32
C THR A 229 -1.86 11.84 1.98
N LYS A 230 -2.53 12.99 1.87
CA LYS A 230 -2.55 13.76 0.63
C LYS A 230 -1.15 14.13 0.12
N ASN A 231 -0.28 14.57 1.01
CA ASN A 231 1.09 14.94 0.62
C ASN A 231 1.83 13.73 0.04
N TYR A 232 1.81 12.60 0.74
CA TYR A 232 2.47 11.40 0.24
C TYR A 232 1.83 10.85 -1.05
N GLN A 233 0.50 10.97 -1.19
CA GLN A 233 -0.18 10.66 -2.45
C GLN A 233 0.38 11.51 -3.60
N MET A 234 0.60 12.81 -3.37
CA MET A 234 1.16 13.71 -4.37
C MET A 234 2.63 13.42 -4.67
N ASP A 235 3.44 13.07 -3.66
CA ASP A 235 4.84 12.65 -3.86
C ASP A 235 4.91 11.40 -4.77
N VAL A 236 4.00 10.44 -4.58
CA VAL A 236 3.86 9.26 -5.46
C VAL A 236 3.50 9.68 -6.89
N VAL A 237 2.56 10.61 -7.05
CA VAL A 237 2.11 11.08 -8.38
C VAL A 237 3.22 11.87 -9.10
N GLU A 238 3.95 12.74 -8.40
CA GLU A 238 5.11 13.45 -8.96
C GLU A 238 6.20 12.47 -9.39
N THR A 239 6.54 11.49 -8.54
CA THR A 239 7.52 10.46 -8.86
C THR A 239 7.07 9.64 -10.08
N ALA A 240 5.79 9.26 -10.14
CA ALA A 240 5.19 8.54 -11.26
C ALA A 240 5.28 9.35 -12.56
N LEU A 241 4.95 10.65 -12.55
CA LEU A 241 5.04 11.51 -13.72
C LEU A 241 6.49 11.68 -14.17
N SER A 242 7.40 11.96 -13.24
CA SER A 242 8.83 12.10 -13.53
C SER A 242 9.40 10.84 -14.21
N GLN A 243 9.15 9.67 -13.62
CA GLN A 243 9.62 8.40 -14.17
C GLN A 243 8.98 8.08 -15.53
N THR A 244 7.70 8.40 -15.69
CA THR A 244 6.99 8.21 -16.98
C THR A 244 7.65 9.03 -18.08
N LEU A 245 7.91 10.32 -17.85
CA LEU A 245 8.57 11.20 -18.82
C LEU A 245 9.99 10.71 -19.17
N ILE A 246 10.78 10.34 -18.16
CA ILE A 246 12.15 9.79 -18.34
C ILE A 246 12.11 8.50 -19.18
N THR A 247 11.18 7.61 -18.86
CA THR A 247 11.07 6.31 -19.56
C THR A 247 10.64 6.49 -21.01
N MET A 248 9.62 7.33 -21.26
CA MET A 248 9.14 7.62 -22.61
C MET A 248 10.24 8.26 -23.48
N GLU A 249 10.99 9.21 -22.91
CA GLU A 249 12.09 9.86 -23.63
C GLU A 249 13.25 8.89 -23.92
N ASN A 250 13.68 8.11 -22.93
CA ASN A 250 14.81 7.17 -23.08
C ASN A 250 14.49 6.01 -24.04
N GLN A 251 13.27 5.50 -24.00
CA GLN A 251 12.85 4.35 -24.82
C GLN A 251 12.24 4.77 -26.15
N GLN A 252 11.98 6.07 -26.37
CA GLN A 252 11.23 6.59 -27.51
C GLN A 252 9.86 5.90 -27.66
N ASP A 253 9.26 5.50 -26.53
CA ASP A 253 7.96 4.81 -26.50
C ASP A 253 6.83 5.80 -26.16
N PHE A 254 6.32 6.43 -27.19
CA PHE A 254 5.16 7.32 -27.14
C PHE A 254 3.87 6.58 -27.55
N SER A 255 3.72 5.34 -27.10
CA SER A 255 2.49 4.59 -27.33
C SER A 255 1.28 5.31 -26.73
N GLU A 256 0.11 5.15 -27.34
CA GLU A 256 -1.16 5.74 -26.89
C GLU A 256 -1.42 5.45 -25.39
N LYS A 257 -1.07 4.26 -24.93
CA LYS A 257 -1.22 3.86 -23.52
C LYS A 257 -0.38 4.73 -22.58
N ASN A 258 0.87 4.97 -22.93
CA ASN A 258 1.81 5.76 -22.12
C ASN A 258 1.42 7.23 -22.13
N VAL A 259 1.06 7.79 -23.26
CA VAL A 259 0.56 9.17 -23.40
C VAL A 259 -0.73 9.39 -22.59
N ARG A 260 -1.68 8.46 -22.66
CA ARG A 260 -2.90 8.52 -21.85
C ARG A 260 -2.60 8.44 -20.33
N PHE A 261 -1.62 7.63 -19.95
CA PHE A 261 -1.23 7.57 -18.53
C PHE A 261 -0.58 8.87 -18.06
N GLN A 262 0.33 9.44 -18.87
CA GLN A 262 0.91 10.76 -18.64
C GLN A 262 -0.18 11.83 -18.42
N LEU A 263 -1.19 11.88 -19.30
CA LEU A 263 -2.31 12.82 -19.18
C LEU A 263 -3.10 12.63 -17.89
N ARG A 264 -3.37 11.40 -17.47
CA ARG A 264 -4.04 11.10 -16.19
C ARG A 264 -3.28 11.60 -14.97
N LEU A 265 -1.94 11.50 -15.00
CA LEU A 265 -1.10 12.01 -13.89
C LEU A 265 -1.17 13.54 -13.80
N VAL A 266 -1.08 14.23 -14.93
CA VAL A 266 -1.19 15.70 -15.00
C VAL A 266 -2.59 16.17 -14.60
N GLU A 267 -3.63 15.49 -15.08
CA GLU A 267 -5.01 15.74 -14.66
C GLU A 267 -5.18 15.65 -13.14
N PHE A 268 -4.59 14.63 -12.52
CA PHE A 268 -4.65 14.46 -11.06
C PHE A 268 -3.96 15.61 -10.32
N ILE A 269 -2.74 15.99 -10.77
CA ILE A 269 -2.01 17.14 -10.23
C ILE A 269 -2.82 18.44 -10.37
N ALA A 270 -3.43 18.64 -11.52
CA ALA A 270 -4.25 19.83 -11.81
C ALA A 270 -5.51 19.91 -10.93
N LYS A 271 -6.24 18.81 -10.76
CA LYS A 271 -7.43 18.72 -9.88
C LYS A 271 -7.09 19.09 -8.45
N GLU A 272 -5.94 18.65 -7.98
CA GLU A 272 -5.46 18.94 -6.64
C GLU A 272 -4.79 20.31 -6.50
N LYS A 273 -4.60 21.03 -7.61
CA LYS A 273 -3.91 22.33 -7.68
C LYS A 273 -2.54 22.29 -6.97
N TRP A 274 -1.80 21.22 -7.17
CA TRP A 274 -0.58 20.94 -6.46
C TRP A 274 0.61 21.75 -7.01
N ALA A 275 0.81 22.95 -6.45
CA ALA A 275 1.80 23.91 -6.93
C ALA A 275 3.26 23.43 -6.85
N HIS A 276 3.57 22.46 -5.97
CA HIS A 276 4.91 21.89 -5.85
C HIS A 276 5.37 21.23 -7.16
N ALA A 277 4.47 20.62 -7.92
CA ALA A 277 4.75 19.99 -9.21
C ALA A 277 4.86 20.97 -10.40
N THR A 278 4.88 22.30 -10.18
CA THR A 278 4.88 23.28 -11.26
C THR A 278 5.98 23.06 -12.30
N ASP A 279 7.20 22.77 -11.85
CA ASP A 279 8.35 22.54 -12.75
C ASP A 279 8.18 21.27 -13.57
N LEU A 280 7.71 20.22 -12.96
CA LEU A 280 7.45 18.95 -13.60
C LEU A 280 6.30 19.05 -14.61
N VAL A 281 5.23 19.77 -14.29
CA VAL A 281 4.12 20.00 -15.23
C VAL A 281 4.54 20.90 -16.40
N ALA A 282 5.40 21.88 -16.19
CA ALA A 282 5.97 22.67 -17.28
C ALA A 282 6.86 21.80 -18.22
N GLN A 283 7.64 20.88 -17.65
CA GLN A 283 8.39 19.90 -18.43
C GLN A 283 7.46 18.98 -19.23
N ASN A 284 6.43 18.43 -18.57
CA ASN A 284 5.39 17.63 -19.22
C ASN A 284 4.74 18.38 -20.40
N PHE A 285 4.40 19.65 -20.22
CA PHE A 285 3.85 20.47 -21.30
C PHE A 285 4.81 20.61 -22.49
N SER A 286 6.12 20.67 -22.23
CA SER A 286 7.13 20.68 -23.29
C SER A 286 7.21 19.37 -24.06
N VAL A 287 7.02 18.23 -23.38
CA VAL A 287 6.91 16.91 -24.02
C VAL A 287 5.61 16.84 -24.85
N ALA A 288 4.47 17.21 -24.27
CA ALA A 288 3.17 17.20 -24.95
C ALA A 288 3.16 18.05 -26.25
N LYS A 289 3.89 19.17 -26.26
CA LYS A 289 4.07 19.97 -27.51
C LYS A 289 4.78 19.19 -28.62
N LYS A 290 5.75 18.34 -28.28
CA LYS A 290 6.42 17.46 -29.27
C LYS A 290 5.49 16.36 -29.72
N GLU A 291 4.83 15.69 -28.78
CA GLU A 291 3.87 14.62 -29.04
C GLU A 291 2.74 15.07 -29.99
N TYR A 292 2.21 16.27 -29.77
CA TYR A 292 1.22 16.88 -30.64
C TYR A 292 1.83 17.18 -32.03
N GLY A 293 3.04 17.75 -32.10
CA GLY A 293 3.73 18.04 -33.33
C GLY A 293 4.07 16.80 -34.20
N GLU A 294 4.21 15.65 -33.51
CA GLU A 294 4.49 14.35 -34.17
C GLU A 294 3.20 13.53 -34.42
N ASN A 295 2.02 14.10 -34.17
CA ASN A 295 0.70 13.46 -34.28
C ASN A 295 0.52 12.23 -33.39
N VAL A 296 1.22 12.16 -32.26
CA VAL A 296 1.07 11.14 -31.23
C VAL A 296 -0.05 11.52 -30.24
N LEU A 297 -0.07 12.80 -29.85
CA LEU A 297 -1.12 13.36 -28.99
C LEU A 297 -2.23 13.94 -29.87
N SER A 298 -3.49 13.59 -29.57
CA SER A 298 -4.65 14.17 -30.26
C SER A 298 -4.81 15.65 -29.95
N GLU A 299 -5.52 16.38 -30.82
CA GLU A 299 -5.84 17.79 -30.60
C GLU A 299 -6.63 17.98 -29.29
N GLU A 300 -7.61 17.12 -29.03
CA GLU A 300 -8.42 17.17 -27.81
C GLU A 300 -7.57 16.96 -26.54
N ASP A 301 -6.69 15.97 -26.54
CA ASP A 301 -5.80 15.68 -25.42
C ASP A 301 -4.77 16.78 -25.22
N PHE A 302 -4.30 17.42 -26.29
CA PHE A 302 -3.41 18.57 -26.18
C PHE A 302 -4.12 19.80 -25.58
N ILE A 303 -5.36 20.05 -25.99
CA ILE A 303 -6.21 21.09 -25.36
C ILE A 303 -6.43 20.81 -23.86
N GLN A 304 -6.68 19.55 -23.49
CA GLN A 304 -6.79 19.18 -22.08
C GLN A 304 -5.45 19.41 -21.33
N THR A 305 -4.33 19.04 -21.94
CA THR A 305 -3.00 19.29 -21.37
C THR A 305 -2.75 20.78 -21.11
N ILE A 306 -3.14 21.68 -22.05
CA ILE A 306 -3.06 23.12 -21.87
C ILE A 306 -3.86 23.56 -20.63
N ARG A 307 -5.11 23.10 -20.49
CA ARG A 307 -6.00 23.44 -19.37
C ARG A 307 -5.47 22.91 -18.01
N PHE A 308 -5.01 21.66 -17.98
CA PHE A 308 -4.44 21.08 -16.78
C PHE A 308 -3.15 21.79 -16.35
N THR A 309 -2.31 22.15 -17.32
CA THR A 309 -1.10 22.93 -17.06
C THR A 309 -1.45 24.29 -16.45
N ALA A 310 -2.42 25.01 -17.02
CA ALA A 310 -2.86 26.32 -16.54
C ALA A 310 -3.45 26.28 -15.12
N ALA A 311 -3.98 25.13 -14.67
CA ALA A 311 -4.60 25.01 -13.33
C ALA A 311 -3.61 25.28 -12.17
N LEU A 312 -2.28 25.17 -12.39
CA LEU A 312 -1.26 25.39 -11.37
C LEU A 312 -0.95 26.89 -11.11
N LYS A 313 -1.45 27.80 -11.91
CA LYS A 313 -1.43 29.27 -11.73
C LYS A 313 -0.08 29.85 -11.31
N SER A 314 0.96 29.63 -12.09
CA SER A 314 2.29 30.21 -11.84
C SER A 314 2.79 31.00 -13.05
N SER A 315 3.69 31.99 -12.84
CA SER A 315 4.33 32.72 -13.91
C SER A 315 5.16 31.83 -14.82
N LYS A 316 5.73 30.75 -14.33
CA LYS A 316 6.44 29.75 -15.14
C LYS A 316 5.51 29.05 -16.11
N ILE A 317 4.30 28.68 -15.67
CA ILE A 317 3.27 28.11 -16.53
C ILE A 317 2.80 29.14 -17.55
N SER A 318 2.57 30.40 -17.13
CA SER A 318 2.18 31.46 -18.03
C SER A 318 3.22 31.68 -19.15
N ALA A 319 4.49 31.70 -18.79
CA ALA A 319 5.57 31.79 -19.78
C ALA A 319 5.56 30.62 -20.77
N ALA A 320 5.43 29.37 -20.27
CA ALA A 320 5.43 28.18 -21.12
C ALA A 320 4.24 28.14 -22.11
N LEU A 321 3.04 28.57 -21.67
CA LEU A 321 1.85 28.67 -22.54
C LEU A 321 1.99 29.86 -23.51
N SER A 322 2.54 31.00 -23.05
CA SER A 322 2.79 32.18 -23.88
C SER A 322 3.80 31.87 -25.01
N ASP A 323 4.88 31.15 -24.72
CA ASP A 323 5.84 30.67 -25.71
C ASP A 323 5.19 29.73 -26.73
N CYS A 324 4.24 28.90 -26.28
CA CYS A 324 3.47 28.06 -27.16
C CYS A 324 2.59 28.89 -28.11
N LEU A 325 1.90 29.91 -27.58
CA LEU A 325 1.10 30.86 -28.36
C LEU A 325 1.97 31.60 -29.36
N ALA A 326 3.17 32.06 -28.98
CA ALA A 326 4.13 32.72 -29.86
C ALA A 326 4.50 31.84 -31.08
N ARG A 327 4.66 30.53 -30.85
CA ARG A 327 4.91 29.58 -31.95
C ARG A 327 3.74 29.50 -32.93
N PHE A 328 2.51 29.46 -32.44
CA PHE A 328 1.31 29.47 -33.29
C PHE A 328 1.15 30.80 -34.02
N ASN A 329 1.42 31.93 -33.38
CA ASN A 329 1.44 33.25 -34.02
C ASN A 329 2.45 33.30 -35.17
N GLY A 330 3.66 32.73 -34.98
CA GLY A 330 4.67 32.65 -36.04
C GLY A 330 4.31 31.68 -37.16
N MET A 331 3.35 30.76 -36.98
CA MET A 331 2.80 29.94 -38.07
C MET A 331 1.82 30.76 -38.94
N VAL A 332 0.92 31.51 -38.30
CA VAL A 332 -0.02 32.40 -39.00
C VAL A 332 0.68 33.49 -39.80
N ASP A 333 1.73 34.10 -39.22
CA ASP A 333 2.59 35.08 -39.87
C ASP A 333 3.25 34.52 -41.16
N LYS A 334 3.39 33.20 -41.27
CA LYS A 334 3.90 32.47 -42.44
C LYS A 334 2.79 31.84 -43.31
N GLU A 335 1.58 32.38 -43.18
CA GLU A 335 0.40 31.89 -43.94
C GLU A 335 0.03 30.43 -43.67
N SER A 336 0.41 29.89 -42.48
CA SER A 336 0.02 28.58 -42.04
C SER A 336 -1.16 28.72 -41.06
N HIS A 337 -2.16 27.85 -41.16
CA HIS A 337 -3.36 27.93 -40.32
C HIS A 337 -3.36 26.84 -39.26
N PRO A 338 -2.92 27.14 -38.01
CA PRO A 338 -3.00 26.20 -36.88
C PRO A 338 -4.47 26.00 -36.48
N SER A 339 -4.72 24.96 -35.66
CA SER A 339 -6.04 24.74 -35.07
C SER A 339 -6.47 25.94 -34.21
N GLU A 340 -7.57 26.57 -34.58
CA GLU A 340 -8.15 27.67 -33.82
C GLU A 340 -8.58 27.23 -32.39
N GLN A 341 -9.02 25.98 -32.25
CA GLN A 341 -9.40 25.44 -30.90
C GLN A 341 -8.24 25.41 -29.93
N ILE A 342 -7.04 25.03 -30.41
CA ILE A 342 -5.83 25.07 -29.59
C ILE A 342 -5.45 26.51 -29.24
N VAL A 343 -5.49 27.41 -30.25
CA VAL A 343 -5.17 28.83 -30.03
C VAL A 343 -6.14 29.46 -29.03
N LEU A 344 -7.44 29.18 -29.14
CA LEU A 344 -8.43 29.60 -28.15
C LEU A 344 -8.19 29.02 -26.76
N ALA A 345 -7.80 27.73 -26.65
CA ALA A 345 -7.47 27.12 -25.38
C ALA A 345 -6.25 27.81 -24.71
N LEU A 346 -5.22 28.14 -25.49
CA LEU A 346 -4.04 28.90 -24.99
C LEU A 346 -4.45 30.29 -24.53
N ILE A 347 -5.18 31.06 -25.36
CA ILE A 347 -5.62 32.43 -25.05
C ILE A 347 -6.48 32.46 -23.79
N ASN A 348 -7.49 31.59 -23.69
CA ASN A 348 -8.36 31.50 -22.53
C ASN A 348 -7.58 31.13 -21.27
N SER A 349 -6.67 30.14 -21.36
CA SER A 349 -5.82 29.75 -20.24
C SER A 349 -4.88 30.86 -19.78
N LEU A 350 -4.30 31.63 -20.69
CA LEU A 350 -3.47 32.80 -20.38
C LEU A 350 -4.28 33.93 -19.73
N GLY A 351 -5.52 34.14 -20.23
CA GLY A 351 -6.45 35.08 -19.61
C GLY A 351 -6.82 34.68 -18.17
N ASP A 352 -7.11 33.40 -17.90
CA ASP A 352 -7.41 32.88 -16.57
C ASP A 352 -6.20 32.94 -15.61
N LEU A 353 -4.98 32.79 -16.11
CA LEU A 353 -3.75 32.99 -15.36
C LEU A 353 -3.58 34.47 -14.99
N GLY A 354 -3.92 35.38 -15.90
CA GLY A 354 -3.87 36.81 -15.67
C GLY A 354 -2.43 37.36 -15.49
N ASP A 355 -1.42 36.64 -15.95
CA ASP A 355 -0.01 37.02 -15.79
C ASP A 355 0.47 37.89 -16.96
N LYS A 356 1.12 39.03 -16.65
CA LYS A 356 1.63 39.98 -17.63
C LYS A 356 2.66 39.41 -18.62
N THR A 357 3.28 38.27 -18.31
CA THR A 357 4.23 37.59 -19.24
C THR A 357 3.58 37.19 -20.55
N ALA A 358 2.26 37.09 -20.59
CA ALA A 358 1.51 36.75 -21.79
C ALA A 358 1.16 37.97 -22.69
N PHE A 359 1.41 39.21 -22.21
CA PHE A 359 0.91 40.43 -22.84
C PHE A 359 1.31 40.55 -24.32
N ASP A 360 2.60 40.44 -24.63
CA ASP A 360 3.12 40.68 -25.98
C ASP A 360 2.53 39.69 -26.98
N ASN A 361 2.47 38.39 -26.61
CA ASN A 361 1.95 37.34 -27.48
C ASN A 361 0.43 37.40 -27.66
N LEU A 362 -0.33 37.77 -26.61
CA LEU A 362 -1.77 38.03 -26.71
C LEU A 362 -2.08 39.26 -27.56
N LEU A 363 -1.27 40.35 -27.42
CA LEU A 363 -1.40 41.55 -28.21
C LEU A 363 -1.13 41.22 -29.70
N TYR A 364 -0.07 40.44 -29.96
CA TYR A 364 0.30 40.06 -31.32
C TYR A 364 -0.79 39.30 -32.07
N VAL A 365 -1.58 38.44 -31.35
CA VAL A 365 -2.80 37.78 -31.97
C VAL A 365 -3.73 38.81 -32.63
N THR A 366 -3.88 40.01 -32.05
CA THR A 366 -4.83 41.02 -32.55
C THR A 366 -4.38 41.71 -33.84
N TYR A 367 -3.15 41.46 -34.29
CA TYR A 367 -2.57 42.01 -35.54
C TYR A 367 -2.43 40.93 -36.64
N LEU A 368 -2.64 39.66 -36.32
CA LEU A 368 -2.53 38.54 -37.24
C LEU A 368 -3.89 38.19 -37.83
N ASP A 369 -3.84 37.44 -38.98
CA ASP A 369 -5.03 37.00 -39.70
C ASP A 369 -5.69 35.78 -39.04
N TYR A 370 -6.13 35.97 -37.77
CA TYR A 370 -6.98 35.03 -37.06
C TYR A 370 -8.46 35.38 -37.23
N SER A 371 -9.35 34.43 -36.93
CA SER A 371 -10.79 34.68 -36.93
C SER A 371 -11.19 35.76 -35.89
N ASP A 372 -12.35 36.40 -36.10
CA ASP A 372 -12.92 37.39 -35.16
C ASP A 372 -13.10 36.81 -33.76
N GLU A 373 -13.40 35.50 -33.63
CA GLU A 373 -13.53 34.81 -32.36
C GLU A 373 -12.20 34.78 -31.60
N VAL A 374 -11.11 34.39 -32.25
CA VAL A 374 -9.75 34.33 -31.68
C VAL A 374 -9.28 35.74 -31.26
N VAL A 375 -9.47 36.73 -32.14
CA VAL A 375 -9.12 38.13 -31.86
C VAL A 375 -9.89 38.68 -30.67
N THR A 376 -11.20 38.36 -30.57
CA THR A 376 -12.04 38.79 -29.46
C THR A 376 -11.60 38.12 -28.15
N ALA A 377 -11.31 36.82 -28.16
CA ALA A 377 -10.79 36.13 -26.99
C ALA A 377 -9.45 36.71 -26.52
N ALA A 378 -8.54 37.07 -27.43
CA ALA A 378 -7.28 37.72 -27.08
C ALA A 378 -7.46 39.08 -26.41
N ARG A 379 -8.41 39.88 -26.87
CA ARG A 379 -8.74 41.20 -26.24
C ARG A 379 -9.31 41.00 -24.84
N VAL A 380 -10.16 40.00 -24.61
CA VAL A 380 -10.67 39.65 -23.27
C VAL A 380 -9.54 39.19 -22.35
N ALA A 381 -8.65 38.32 -22.86
CA ALA A 381 -7.50 37.84 -22.09
C ALA A 381 -6.55 38.99 -21.72
N LEU A 382 -6.27 39.93 -22.64
CA LEU A 382 -5.47 41.13 -22.39
C LEU A 382 -6.06 41.99 -21.25
N ALA A 383 -7.39 42.16 -21.25
CA ALA A 383 -8.07 42.94 -20.22
C ALA A 383 -8.03 42.30 -18.82
N SER A 384 -7.80 40.98 -18.74
CA SER A 384 -7.72 40.23 -17.48
C SER A 384 -6.31 40.19 -16.86
N LEU A 385 -5.26 40.65 -17.58
CA LEU A 385 -3.89 40.66 -17.09
C LEU A 385 -3.71 41.58 -15.91
N LYS A 386 -2.96 41.11 -14.90
CA LYS A 386 -2.63 41.88 -13.67
C LYS A 386 -1.24 42.49 -13.83
N TRP A 387 -1.15 43.77 -13.57
CA TRP A 387 0.09 44.55 -13.68
C TRP A 387 0.81 44.67 -12.34
#